data_25caa4c9c09d4f1d4866c10898c6ec31
#
_entry.id   25caa4c9c09d4f1d4866c10898c6ec31
#
_cell.length_a   1.000
_cell.length_b   1.000
_cell.length_c   1.000
_cell.angle_alpha   90.00
_cell.angle_beta   90.00
_cell.angle_gamma   90.00
#
_symmetry.space_group_name_H-M   'P 1'
#
loop_
_entity.id
_entity.type
_entity.pdbx_description
1 polymer ?
#
loop_
_entity_poly.entity_id
_entity_poly.type
_entity_poly.pdbx_seq_one_letter_code
_entity_poly.pdbx_strand_id
1 'polypeptide(L)'
;MPRVRDMDAEYSQNPTDQSGSPCDAVPITEIERATGLTRDVVRKWESRYGFPRPARDEDGDRVYPSDQVVRLQLIRRLLGAGMRPGKIVGLNQAGLELLIDQMAPASAAASSGCSQPVLAALARQDMSLVMQTLRGQLNRQGLSQFVRETVSGLNIAVGEAWLRRDIRVFEEHLYSEAVRDILQDAIRTISAPSGSPRVLLSTDPGELHTIGLLMADAMLSLEGCHCVRLGPQTPLPEIVAAVAACRVDVVGLSFSIAHPMREAAQFLNDLRHRLDPSVEIWAGGAGISRLPRMKGVRIITDLGEIGPRVDAWKAHADIADQGDHWAVRQTEPESSRICHMDRVRAGGACSAGGENGP
;
A
#
# COMPACT_ATOMS: atom_id res chain seq x y z
N MET A 1 23.01 -50.96 -27.28
CA MET A 1 22.78 -49.55 -27.52
C MET A 1 22.00 -49.37 -28.82
N PRO A 2 20.73 -49.04 -28.81
CA PRO A 2 20.04 -48.47 -29.97
C PRO A 2 19.77 -46.99 -29.72
N ARG A 3 19.78 -46.25 -30.81
CA ARG A 3 19.76 -44.81 -30.96
C ARG A 3 18.38 -44.24 -30.60
N VAL A 4 18.39 -43.12 -29.88
CA VAL A 4 17.26 -42.19 -29.70
C VAL A 4 17.01 -41.48 -31.06
N ARG A 5 15.98 -41.86 -31.77
CA ARG A 5 15.33 -41.08 -32.82
C ARG A 5 13.84 -41.54 -32.86
N ASP A 6 12.94 -40.56 -33.07
CA ASP A 6 11.49 -40.68 -33.24
C ASP A 6 10.64 -40.59 -31.96
N MET A 7 10.53 -39.35 -31.46
CA MET A 7 9.36 -38.90 -30.68
C MET A 7 9.07 -37.41 -30.98
N ASP A 8 9.03 -37.10 -32.28
CA ASP A 8 8.55 -35.79 -32.78
C ASP A 8 7.40 -36.04 -33.77
N ALA A 9 6.20 -36.35 -33.29
CA ALA A 9 4.96 -36.23 -34.09
C ALA A 9 3.76 -36.72 -33.28
N GLU A 10 3.28 -35.94 -32.27
CA GLU A 10 1.89 -36.05 -31.81
C GLU A 10 1.59 -34.96 -30.76
N TYR A 11 1.67 -33.67 -31.14
CA TYR A 11 1.11 -32.59 -30.33
C TYR A 11 0.52 -31.49 -31.24
N SER A 12 -0.39 -31.89 -32.11
CA SER A 12 -1.11 -30.93 -32.94
C SER A 12 -2.58 -31.35 -33.09
N GLN A 13 -3.33 -31.22 -32.02
CA GLN A 13 -4.79 -31.02 -32.10
C GLN A 13 -5.27 -30.35 -30.81
N ASN A 14 -5.34 -29.03 -30.86
CA ASN A 14 -5.98 -28.21 -29.84
C ASN A 14 -7.51 -28.32 -30.07
N PRO A 15 -8.32 -28.77 -29.11
CA PRO A 15 -9.76 -28.59 -29.18
C PRO A 15 -10.07 -27.10 -29.05
N THR A 16 -10.82 -26.58 -29.98
CA THR A 16 -11.47 -25.26 -29.96
C THR A 16 -12.21 -25.04 -28.65
N ASP A 17 -11.60 -24.28 -27.76
CA ASP A 17 -12.26 -23.71 -26.59
C ASP A 17 -13.04 -22.46 -27.05
N GLN A 18 -14.26 -22.70 -27.54
CA GLN A 18 -15.28 -21.70 -27.89
C GLN A 18 -16.36 -21.78 -26.82
N SER A 19 -16.18 -21.13 -25.69
CA SER A 19 -17.22 -20.90 -24.71
C SER A 19 -17.07 -19.53 -24.01
N GLY A 20 -17.24 -18.47 -24.77
CA GLY A 20 -17.52 -17.14 -24.26
C GLY A 20 -18.67 -16.57 -25.07
N SER A 21 -19.84 -16.31 -24.46
CA SER A 21 -20.90 -15.55 -25.07
C SER A 21 -20.40 -14.19 -25.54
N PRO A 22 -20.82 -13.69 -26.71
CA PRO A 22 -20.41 -12.37 -27.23
C PRO A 22 -20.78 -11.19 -26.32
N CYS A 23 -21.65 -11.41 -25.31
CA CYS A 23 -22.12 -10.39 -24.37
C CYS A 23 -21.10 -9.96 -23.31
N ASP A 24 -19.99 -10.67 -23.12
CA ASP A 24 -19.04 -10.42 -22.01
C ASP A 24 -17.65 -9.91 -22.48
N ALA A 25 -17.54 -9.46 -23.72
CA ALA A 25 -16.29 -8.93 -24.24
C ALA A 25 -16.11 -7.44 -23.87
N VAL A 26 -14.89 -7.05 -23.50
CA VAL A 26 -14.57 -5.70 -23.04
C VAL A 26 -13.58 -4.99 -23.98
N PRO A 27 -13.66 -3.66 -24.12
CA PRO A 27 -12.71 -2.89 -24.91
C PRO A 27 -11.32 -2.85 -24.27
N ILE A 28 -10.29 -2.50 -25.04
CA ILE A 28 -8.89 -2.42 -24.58
C ILE A 28 -8.70 -1.43 -23.42
N THR A 29 -9.50 -0.38 -23.35
CA THR A 29 -9.52 0.58 -22.25
C THR A 29 -9.89 -0.06 -20.93
N GLU A 30 -10.81 -1.00 -20.95
CA GLU A 30 -11.21 -1.75 -19.77
C GLU A 30 -10.13 -2.73 -19.31
N ILE A 31 -9.42 -3.38 -20.27
CA ILE A 31 -8.24 -4.20 -19.94
C ILE A 31 -7.17 -3.34 -19.24
N GLU A 32 -6.87 -2.17 -19.79
CA GLU A 32 -5.89 -1.26 -19.22
C GLU A 32 -6.26 -0.87 -17.78
N ARG A 33 -7.53 -0.57 -17.54
CA ARG A 33 -8.07 -0.27 -16.21
C ARG A 33 -8.03 -1.48 -15.27
N ALA A 34 -8.43 -2.64 -15.74
CA ALA A 34 -8.55 -3.87 -14.93
C ALA A 34 -7.21 -4.55 -14.63
N THR A 35 -6.19 -4.36 -15.48
CA THR A 35 -4.91 -5.07 -15.38
C THR A 35 -3.71 -4.15 -15.12
N GLY A 36 -3.84 -2.84 -15.37
CA GLY A 36 -2.70 -1.91 -15.39
C GLY A 36 -1.70 -2.16 -16.52
N LEU A 37 -2.04 -3.00 -17.50
CA LEU A 37 -1.23 -3.23 -18.70
C LEU A 37 -1.57 -2.17 -19.74
N THR A 38 -0.58 -1.43 -20.24
CA THR A 38 -0.81 -0.44 -21.29
C THR A 38 -1.25 -1.09 -22.59
N ARG A 39 -2.03 -0.37 -23.40
CA ARG A 39 -2.49 -0.83 -24.73
C ARG A 39 -1.35 -1.33 -25.60
N ASP A 40 -0.20 -0.66 -25.53
CA ASP A 40 0.99 -1.03 -26.31
C ASP A 40 1.58 -2.37 -25.86
N VAL A 41 1.57 -2.65 -24.57
CA VAL A 41 2.01 -3.94 -24.01
C VAL A 41 1.06 -5.06 -24.47
N VAL A 42 -0.25 -4.82 -24.35
CA VAL A 42 -1.29 -5.80 -24.80
C VAL A 42 -1.12 -6.09 -26.28
N ARG A 43 -1.05 -5.08 -27.15
CA ARG A 43 -0.86 -5.24 -28.61
C ARG A 43 0.45 -5.94 -28.97
N LYS A 44 1.53 -5.62 -28.24
CA LYS A 44 2.84 -6.28 -28.42
C LYS A 44 2.77 -7.75 -28.06
N TRP A 45 1.97 -8.13 -27.07
CA TRP A 45 1.78 -9.54 -26.70
C TRP A 45 0.89 -10.28 -27.69
N GLU A 46 -0.18 -9.65 -28.21
CA GLU A 46 -0.95 -10.17 -29.33
C GLU A 46 -0.02 -10.61 -30.47
N SER A 47 0.86 -9.69 -30.88
CA SER A 47 1.78 -9.94 -32.01
C SER A 47 2.88 -10.95 -31.68
N ARG A 48 3.44 -10.90 -30.47
CA ARG A 48 4.64 -11.69 -30.13
C ARG A 48 4.32 -13.08 -29.60
N TYR A 49 3.22 -13.22 -28.86
CA TYR A 49 2.85 -14.45 -28.15
C TYR A 49 1.52 -15.03 -28.65
N GLY A 50 0.81 -14.34 -29.54
CA GLY A 50 -0.52 -14.74 -30.00
C GLY A 50 -1.58 -14.66 -28.90
N PHE A 51 -1.33 -13.89 -27.84
CA PHE A 51 -2.25 -13.69 -26.72
C PHE A 51 -2.09 -12.27 -26.15
N PRO A 52 -3.21 -11.58 -25.81
CA PRO A 52 -4.61 -12.00 -25.97
C PRO A 52 -5.04 -12.09 -27.45
N ARG A 53 -6.22 -12.66 -27.72
CA ARG A 53 -6.82 -12.76 -29.04
C ARG A 53 -8.13 -11.96 -29.07
N PRO A 54 -8.09 -10.71 -29.52
CA PRO A 54 -9.29 -9.89 -29.57
C PRO A 54 -10.29 -10.42 -30.62
N ALA A 55 -11.56 -10.29 -30.31
CA ALA A 55 -12.62 -10.29 -31.31
C ALA A 55 -12.82 -8.87 -31.86
N ARG A 56 -13.73 -8.69 -32.81
CA ARG A 56 -14.17 -7.37 -33.29
C ARG A 56 -15.65 -7.23 -32.98
N ASP A 57 -16.05 -6.08 -32.50
CA ASP A 57 -17.45 -5.71 -32.33
C ASP A 57 -18.08 -5.26 -33.65
N GLU A 58 -19.33 -4.82 -33.60
CA GLU A 58 -20.09 -4.35 -34.75
C GLU A 58 -19.49 -3.14 -35.44
N ASP A 59 -18.77 -2.29 -34.70
CA ASP A 59 -18.07 -1.11 -35.19
C ASP A 59 -16.65 -1.42 -35.71
N GLY A 60 -16.21 -2.69 -35.61
CA GLY A 60 -14.90 -3.15 -36.04
C GLY A 60 -13.80 -2.94 -35.01
N ASP A 61 -14.12 -2.46 -33.80
CA ASP A 61 -13.18 -2.24 -32.73
C ASP A 61 -12.79 -3.55 -32.03
N ARG A 62 -11.58 -3.56 -31.45
CA ARG A 62 -11.08 -4.73 -30.70
C ARG A 62 -11.79 -4.86 -29.37
N VAL A 63 -12.40 -6.01 -29.17
CA VAL A 63 -12.97 -6.41 -27.88
C VAL A 63 -12.36 -7.73 -27.42
N TYR A 64 -12.18 -7.89 -26.14
CA TYR A 64 -11.48 -9.03 -25.55
C TYR A 64 -12.44 -9.82 -24.67
N PRO A 65 -12.58 -11.13 -24.93
CA PRO A 65 -13.38 -12.01 -24.08
C PRO A 65 -12.96 -11.93 -22.61
N SER A 66 -13.91 -11.98 -21.70
CA SER A 66 -13.70 -11.77 -20.26
C SER A 66 -12.78 -12.82 -19.62
N ASP A 67 -12.73 -14.05 -20.15
CA ASP A 67 -11.79 -15.10 -19.74
C ASP A 67 -10.33 -14.69 -20.00
N GLN A 68 -10.10 -13.98 -21.12
CA GLN A 68 -8.76 -13.47 -21.44
C GLN A 68 -8.35 -12.31 -20.52
N VAL A 69 -9.31 -11.50 -20.06
CA VAL A 69 -9.05 -10.45 -19.06
C VAL A 69 -8.56 -11.06 -17.76
N VAL A 70 -9.24 -12.11 -17.26
CA VAL A 70 -8.80 -12.86 -16.07
C VAL A 70 -7.38 -13.40 -16.26
N ARG A 71 -7.11 -13.99 -17.40
CA ARG A 71 -5.77 -14.52 -17.69
C ARG A 71 -4.71 -13.41 -17.75
N LEU A 72 -5.03 -12.24 -18.29
CA LEU A 72 -4.15 -11.06 -18.28
C LEU A 72 -3.88 -10.55 -16.85
N GLN A 73 -4.87 -10.62 -15.96
CA GLN A 73 -4.71 -10.26 -14.54
C GLN A 73 -3.76 -11.23 -13.82
N LEU A 74 -3.91 -12.55 -14.03
CA LEU A 74 -2.97 -13.56 -13.51
C LEU A 74 -1.55 -13.32 -14.02
N ILE A 75 -1.39 -13.05 -15.32
CA ILE A 75 -0.09 -12.69 -15.91
C ILE A 75 0.46 -11.42 -15.26
N ARG A 76 -0.35 -10.39 -15.08
CA ARG A 76 0.07 -9.15 -14.41
C ARG A 76 0.57 -9.39 -12.99
N ARG A 77 -0.12 -10.26 -12.23
CA ARG A 77 0.29 -10.66 -10.89
C ARG A 77 1.66 -11.36 -10.90
N LEU A 78 1.87 -12.31 -11.80
CA LEU A 78 3.14 -13.02 -11.95
C LEU A 78 4.28 -12.11 -12.44
N LEU A 79 3.98 -11.09 -13.25
CA LEU A 79 4.94 -10.04 -13.61
C LEU A 79 5.34 -9.20 -12.39
N GLY A 80 4.37 -8.81 -11.57
CA GLY A 80 4.61 -8.14 -10.29
C GLY A 80 5.48 -9.00 -9.36
N ALA A 81 5.30 -10.33 -9.41
CA ALA A 81 6.15 -11.30 -8.76
C ALA A 81 7.52 -11.51 -9.43
N GLY A 82 7.86 -10.75 -10.52
CA GLY A 82 9.16 -10.73 -11.20
C GLY A 82 9.35 -11.83 -12.23
N MET A 83 8.28 -12.51 -12.64
CA MET A 83 8.38 -13.46 -13.74
C MET A 83 8.50 -12.74 -15.10
N ARG A 84 9.20 -13.35 -16.03
CA ARG A 84 9.38 -12.77 -17.38
C ARG A 84 8.18 -13.10 -18.27
N PRO A 85 7.66 -12.12 -19.07
CA PRO A 85 6.51 -12.34 -19.96
C PRO A 85 6.62 -13.59 -20.82
N GLY A 86 7.79 -13.86 -21.39
CA GLY A 86 8.02 -15.01 -22.25
C GLY A 86 7.84 -16.39 -21.59
N LYS A 87 7.82 -16.45 -20.25
CA LYS A 87 7.58 -17.70 -19.51
C LYS A 87 6.10 -17.91 -19.14
N ILE A 88 5.30 -16.84 -19.12
CA ILE A 88 3.96 -16.87 -18.53
C ILE A 88 2.85 -16.53 -19.52
N VAL A 89 3.08 -15.68 -20.53
CA VAL A 89 2.03 -15.23 -21.45
C VAL A 89 1.45 -16.38 -22.28
N GLY A 90 2.26 -17.40 -22.59
CA GLY A 90 1.83 -18.59 -23.32
C GLY A 90 1.07 -19.64 -22.49
N LEU A 91 1.08 -19.53 -21.15
CA LEU A 91 0.43 -20.51 -20.27
C LEU A 91 -1.09 -20.34 -20.28
N ASN A 92 -1.82 -21.44 -20.13
CA ASN A 92 -3.26 -21.39 -19.87
C ASN A 92 -3.54 -20.94 -18.42
N GLN A 93 -4.80 -20.68 -18.09
CA GLN A 93 -5.21 -20.19 -16.78
C GLN A 93 -4.73 -21.11 -15.65
N ALA A 94 -4.94 -22.41 -15.76
CA ALA A 94 -4.54 -23.40 -14.74
C ALA A 94 -3.01 -23.39 -14.49
N GLY A 95 -2.21 -23.24 -15.55
CA GLY A 95 -0.74 -23.13 -15.42
C GLY A 95 -0.29 -21.86 -14.72
N LEU A 96 -1.01 -20.75 -14.92
CA LEU A 96 -0.75 -19.49 -14.24
C LEU A 96 -1.15 -19.55 -12.75
N GLU A 97 -2.30 -20.16 -12.44
CA GLU A 97 -2.78 -20.40 -11.08
C GLU A 97 -1.80 -21.27 -10.29
N LEU A 98 -1.34 -22.37 -10.89
CA LEU A 98 -0.34 -23.24 -10.27
C LEU A 98 0.96 -22.50 -9.91
N LEU A 99 1.42 -21.60 -10.79
CA LEU A 99 2.60 -20.78 -10.51
C LEU A 99 2.35 -19.79 -9.38
N ILE A 100 1.15 -19.22 -9.28
CA ILE A 100 0.76 -18.33 -8.20
C ILE A 100 0.75 -19.08 -6.87
N ASP A 101 0.17 -20.29 -6.83
CA ASP A 101 0.14 -21.13 -5.64
C ASP A 101 1.55 -21.51 -5.15
N GLN A 102 2.45 -21.81 -6.08
CA GLN A 102 3.86 -22.09 -5.75
C GLN A 102 4.62 -20.88 -5.21
N MET A 103 4.16 -19.68 -5.53
CA MET A 103 4.78 -18.42 -5.09
C MET A 103 4.14 -17.84 -3.82
N ALA A 104 3.02 -18.39 -3.36
CA ALA A 104 2.36 -17.96 -2.12
C ALA A 104 3.33 -18.14 -0.95
N PRO A 105 3.64 -17.09 -0.16
CA PRO A 105 4.51 -17.23 0.98
C PRO A 105 3.86 -18.19 2.01
N ALA A 106 4.69 -18.97 2.70
CA ALA A 106 4.23 -19.88 3.75
C ALA A 106 3.41 -19.21 4.88
N SER A 107 3.49 -17.88 4.99
CA SER A 107 2.65 -17.02 5.83
C SER A 107 1.16 -17.05 5.46
N ALA A 108 0.79 -17.35 4.21
CA ALA A 108 -0.61 -17.49 3.82
C ALA A 108 -1.31 -18.67 4.49
N ALA A 109 -0.55 -19.68 4.93
CA ALA A 109 -1.09 -20.83 5.66
C ALA A 109 -1.58 -20.48 7.08
N ALA A 110 -1.02 -19.46 7.71
CA ALA A 110 -1.42 -19.04 9.06
C ALA A 110 -2.73 -18.20 9.05
N SER A 111 -3.07 -17.55 7.95
CA SER A 111 -4.29 -16.74 7.79
C SER A 111 -5.52 -17.56 7.35
N SER A 112 -5.35 -18.86 7.06
CA SER A 112 -6.41 -19.73 6.53
C SER A 112 -7.63 -19.93 7.46
N GLY A 113 -7.52 -19.66 8.74
CA GLY A 113 -8.62 -19.83 9.70
C GLY A 113 -9.77 -18.83 9.54
N CYS A 114 -9.50 -17.61 9.00
CA CYS A 114 -10.51 -16.56 8.83
C CYS A 114 -10.93 -16.38 7.36
N SER A 115 -10.09 -16.73 6.39
CA SER A 115 -10.33 -16.43 4.98
C SER A 115 -11.53 -17.18 4.42
N GLN A 116 -11.65 -18.47 4.69
CA GLN A 116 -12.77 -19.29 4.21
C GLN A 116 -14.14 -18.81 4.73
N PRO A 117 -14.34 -18.55 6.05
CA PRO A 117 -15.59 -17.99 6.55
C PRO A 117 -15.97 -16.67 5.90
N VAL A 118 -15.02 -15.75 5.71
CA VAL A 118 -15.26 -14.44 5.08
C VAL A 118 -15.65 -14.60 3.62
N LEU A 119 -14.91 -15.39 2.84
CA LEU A 119 -15.25 -15.66 1.43
C LEU A 119 -16.61 -16.34 1.26
N ALA A 120 -16.94 -17.31 2.12
CA ALA A 120 -18.23 -17.97 2.10
C ALA A 120 -19.38 -17.02 2.49
N ALA A 121 -19.15 -16.05 3.37
CA ALA A 121 -20.13 -15.03 3.74
C ALA A 121 -20.30 -14.01 2.58
N LEU A 122 -19.22 -13.59 1.93
CA LEU A 122 -19.28 -12.71 0.76
C LEU A 122 -20.07 -13.33 -0.38
N ALA A 123 -19.80 -14.60 -0.72
CA ALA A 123 -20.52 -15.32 -1.77
C ALA A 123 -22.03 -15.49 -1.49
N ARG A 124 -22.44 -15.37 -0.22
CA ARG A 124 -23.86 -15.38 0.20
C ARG A 124 -24.42 -13.98 0.46
N GLN A 125 -23.65 -12.94 0.22
CA GLN A 125 -23.96 -11.54 0.50
C GLN A 125 -24.34 -11.27 1.98
N ASP A 126 -23.82 -12.08 2.90
CA ASP A 126 -24.04 -11.94 4.34
C ASP A 126 -23.01 -10.97 4.95
N MET A 127 -23.24 -9.68 4.73
CA MET A 127 -22.36 -8.63 5.26
C MET A 127 -22.35 -8.55 6.77
N SER A 128 -23.45 -8.96 7.43
CA SER A 128 -23.51 -9.02 8.90
C SER A 128 -22.49 -10.02 9.43
N LEU A 129 -22.40 -11.19 8.82
CA LEU A 129 -21.42 -12.22 9.18
C LEU A 129 -19.99 -11.79 8.86
N VAL A 130 -19.76 -11.12 7.71
CA VAL A 130 -18.46 -10.55 7.37
C VAL A 130 -18.00 -9.57 8.46
N MET A 131 -18.82 -8.58 8.79
CA MET A 131 -18.51 -7.58 9.81
C MET A 131 -18.31 -8.21 11.19
N GLN A 132 -19.16 -9.16 11.60
CA GLN A 132 -19.01 -9.86 12.86
C GLN A 132 -17.70 -10.65 12.93
N THR A 133 -17.34 -11.34 11.84
CA THR A 133 -16.10 -12.13 11.75
C THR A 133 -14.88 -11.23 11.86
N LEU A 134 -14.83 -10.14 11.10
CA LEU A 134 -13.72 -9.19 11.11
C LEU A 134 -13.57 -8.49 12.48
N ARG A 135 -14.67 -7.99 13.07
CA ARG A 135 -14.66 -7.40 14.42
C ARG A 135 -14.25 -8.40 15.48
N GLY A 136 -14.71 -9.64 15.37
CA GLY A 136 -14.30 -10.73 16.26
C GLY A 136 -12.80 -11.01 16.18
N GLN A 137 -12.20 -10.93 14.99
CA GLN A 137 -10.74 -11.07 14.83
C GLN A 137 -10.00 -9.87 15.43
N LEU A 138 -10.43 -8.64 15.13
CA LEU A 138 -9.84 -7.44 15.70
C LEU A 138 -9.83 -7.48 17.24
N ASN A 139 -10.96 -7.86 17.85
CA ASN A 139 -11.07 -7.92 19.31
C ASN A 139 -10.19 -9.01 19.94
N ARG A 140 -9.95 -10.13 19.25
CA ARG A 140 -9.12 -11.24 19.76
C ARG A 140 -7.62 -10.95 19.69
N GLN A 141 -7.16 -10.29 18.64
CA GLN A 141 -5.72 -10.20 18.37
C GLN A 141 -5.17 -8.77 18.47
N GLY A 142 -6.05 -7.77 18.65
CA GLY A 142 -5.67 -6.36 18.65
C GLY A 142 -5.36 -5.84 17.24
N LEU A 143 -5.27 -4.50 17.12
CA LEU A 143 -5.19 -3.83 15.82
C LEU A 143 -3.92 -4.17 15.05
N SER A 144 -2.77 -4.20 15.69
CA SER A 144 -1.49 -4.47 15.00
C SER A 144 -1.49 -5.85 14.32
N GLN A 145 -1.84 -6.89 15.04
CA GLN A 145 -1.89 -8.24 14.49
C GLN A 145 -3.03 -8.39 13.48
N PHE A 146 -4.19 -7.77 13.74
CA PHE A 146 -5.31 -7.76 12.79
C PHE A 146 -4.91 -7.18 11.43
N VAL A 147 -4.20 -6.06 11.42
CA VAL A 147 -3.71 -5.41 10.19
C VAL A 147 -2.68 -6.27 9.48
N ARG A 148 -1.67 -6.74 10.21
CA ARG A 148 -0.52 -7.44 9.63
C ARG A 148 -0.83 -8.86 9.17
N GLU A 149 -1.71 -9.56 9.85
CA GLU A 149 -1.99 -10.97 9.57
C GLU A 149 -3.36 -11.16 8.92
N THR A 150 -4.43 -10.66 9.56
CA THR A 150 -5.79 -10.90 9.09
C THR A 150 -6.11 -10.11 7.83
N VAL A 151 -5.94 -8.78 7.85
CA VAL A 151 -6.28 -7.95 6.68
C VAL A 151 -5.34 -8.23 5.52
N SER A 152 -4.03 -8.37 5.78
CA SER A 152 -3.05 -8.73 4.74
C SER A 152 -3.37 -10.07 4.08
N GLY A 153 -3.69 -11.09 4.87
CA GLY A 153 -4.04 -12.41 4.36
C GLY A 153 -5.37 -12.43 3.61
N LEU A 154 -6.37 -11.69 4.12
CA LEU A 154 -7.68 -11.56 3.46
C LEU A 154 -7.58 -10.79 2.13
N ASN A 155 -6.80 -9.73 2.05
CA ASN A 155 -6.59 -9.00 0.80
C ASN A 155 -6.03 -9.92 -0.30
N ILE A 156 -5.13 -10.84 0.05
CA ILE A 156 -4.61 -11.85 -0.88
C ILE A 156 -5.73 -12.83 -1.25
N ALA A 157 -6.40 -13.42 -0.27
CA ALA A 157 -7.42 -14.46 -0.48
C ALA A 157 -8.63 -13.93 -1.29
N VAL A 158 -9.10 -12.72 -1.00
CA VAL A 158 -10.19 -12.05 -1.73
C VAL A 158 -9.75 -11.71 -3.15
N GLY A 159 -8.53 -11.19 -3.34
CA GLY A 159 -7.98 -10.94 -4.66
C GLY A 159 -7.84 -12.22 -5.50
N GLU A 160 -7.45 -13.33 -4.88
CA GLU A 160 -7.38 -14.65 -5.55
C GLU A 160 -8.76 -15.20 -5.90
N ALA A 161 -9.72 -15.13 -4.96
CA ALA A 161 -11.09 -15.55 -5.19
C ALA A 161 -11.76 -14.75 -6.32
N TRP A 162 -11.51 -13.42 -6.36
CA TRP A 162 -11.95 -12.58 -7.45
C TRP A 162 -11.32 -12.99 -8.80
N LEU A 163 -10.01 -13.25 -8.83
CA LEU A 163 -9.31 -13.72 -10.03
C LEU A 163 -9.84 -15.08 -10.53
N ARG A 164 -10.21 -15.98 -9.63
CA ARG A 164 -10.83 -17.28 -9.98
C ARG A 164 -12.33 -17.18 -10.29
N ARG A 165 -12.93 -15.99 -10.16
CA ARG A 165 -14.39 -15.76 -10.29
C ARG A 165 -15.23 -16.49 -9.24
N ASP A 166 -14.64 -16.86 -8.11
CA ASP A 166 -15.35 -17.40 -6.95
C ASP A 166 -16.21 -16.32 -6.28
N ILE A 167 -15.79 -15.05 -6.43
CA ILE A 167 -16.53 -13.87 -6.03
C ILE A 167 -16.58 -12.85 -7.18
N ARG A 168 -17.62 -12.01 -7.17
CA ARG A 168 -17.83 -10.93 -8.15
C ARG A 168 -17.16 -9.64 -7.72
N VAL A 169 -17.03 -8.70 -8.65
CA VAL A 169 -16.46 -7.35 -8.38
C VAL A 169 -17.19 -6.65 -7.24
N PHE A 170 -18.53 -6.70 -7.21
CA PHE A 170 -19.28 -6.04 -6.15
C PHE A 170 -19.06 -6.69 -4.77
N GLU A 171 -18.81 -7.99 -4.69
CA GLU A 171 -18.50 -8.70 -3.44
C GLU A 171 -17.10 -8.33 -2.93
N GLU A 172 -16.12 -8.15 -3.83
CA GLU A 172 -14.82 -7.57 -3.49
C GLU A 172 -14.98 -6.14 -2.95
N HIS A 173 -15.81 -5.29 -3.60
CA HIS A 173 -16.09 -3.95 -3.09
C HIS A 173 -16.76 -3.96 -1.70
N LEU A 174 -17.71 -4.86 -1.48
CA LEU A 174 -18.32 -5.01 -0.16
C LEU A 174 -17.30 -5.39 0.92
N TYR A 175 -16.36 -6.28 0.60
CA TYR A 175 -15.24 -6.60 1.47
C TYR A 175 -14.36 -5.39 1.75
N SER A 176 -13.98 -4.67 0.70
CA SER A 176 -13.12 -3.48 0.80
C SER A 176 -13.75 -2.39 1.66
N GLU A 177 -15.06 -2.14 1.54
CA GLU A 177 -15.80 -1.21 2.41
C GLU A 177 -15.85 -1.70 3.87
N ALA A 178 -16.14 -3.00 4.10
CA ALA A 178 -16.18 -3.56 5.45
C ALA A 178 -14.82 -3.41 6.18
N VAL A 179 -13.72 -3.69 5.49
CA VAL A 179 -12.36 -3.50 6.04
C VAL A 179 -12.08 -2.02 6.31
N ARG A 180 -12.47 -1.14 5.37
CA ARG A 180 -12.31 0.30 5.52
C ARG A 180 -13.01 0.82 6.77
N ASP A 181 -14.29 0.47 6.97
CA ASP A 181 -15.09 0.89 8.13
C ASP A 181 -14.44 0.46 9.45
N ILE A 182 -14.04 -0.80 9.54
CA ILE A 182 -13.40 -1.35 10.75
C ILE A 182 -12.08 -0.66 11.07
N LEU A 183 -11.21 -0.46 10.05
CA LEU A 183 -9.94 0.20 10.25
C LEU A 183 -10.12 1.67 10.61
N GLN A 184 -11.03 2.39 9.95
CA GLN A 184 -11.32 3.78 10.27
C GLN A 184 -11.86 3.95 11.68
N ASP A 185 -12.77 3.07 12.12
CA ASP A 185 -13.28 3.07 13.49
C ASP A 185 -12.17 2.85 14.51
N ALA A 186 -11.32 1.85 14.28
CA ALA A 186 -10.19 1.55 15.16
C ALA A 186 -9.19 2.72 15.22
N ILE A 187 -8.83 3.30 14.07
CA ILE A 187 -7.91 4.43 14.00
C ILE A 187 -8.43 5.67 14.74
N ARG A 188 -9.75 5.95 14.64
CA ARG A 188 -10.35 7.10 15.36
C ARG A 188 -10.20 6.99 16.88
N THR A 189 -10.17 5.77 17.43
CA THR A 189 -10.03 5.57 18.88
C THR A 189 -8.62 5.77 19.40
N ILE A 190 -7.60 5.64 18.53
CA ILE A 190 -6.17 5.70 18.91
C ILE A 190 -5.42 6.90 18.34
N SER A 191 -6.05 7.68 17.45
CA SER A 191 -5.40 8.83 16.80
C SER A 191 -4.89 9.86 17.82
N ALA A 192 -3.64 10.28 17.68
CA ALA A 192 -2.98 11.29 18.51
C ALA A 192 -2.86 12.63 17.75
N PRO A 193 -3.70 13.65 18.06
CA PRO A 193 -3.67 14.93 17.32
C PRO A 193 -2.37 15.70 17.43
N SER A 194 -1.59 15.48 18.50
CA SER A 194 -0.30 16.10 18.77
C SER A 194 0.88 15.14 18.65
N GLY A 195 0.67 13.98 17.99
CA GLY A 195 1.70 12.96 17.84
C GLY A 195 2.84 13.36 16.92
N SER A 196 3.97 12.66 17.05
CA SER A 196 5.19 12.86 16.24
C SER A 196 5.77 11.51 15.81
N PRO A 197 6.26 11.38 14.56
CA PRO A 197 6.24 12.37 13.48
C PRO A 197 4.85 12.72 12.97
N ARG A 198 4.73 13.85 12.25
CA ARG A 198 3.58 14.19 11.43
C ARG A 198 3.72 13.51 10.09
N VAL A 199 2.81 12.60 9.78
CA VAL A 199 2.85 11.77 8.56
C VAL A 199 1.70 12.14 7.65
N LEU A 200 2.00 12.62 6.44
CA LEU A 200 1.00 12.82 5.41
C LEU A 200 0.80 11.51 4.64
N LEU A 201 -0.45 11.07 4.51
CA LEU A 201 -0.81 9.84 3.84
C LEU A 201 -1.58 10.11 2.55
N SER A 202 -1.07 9.59 1.43
CA SER A 202 -1.67 9.70 0.11
C SER A 202 -1.29 8.53 -0.79
N THR A 203 -1.78 8.54 -2.03
CA THR A 203 -1.36 7.64 -3.11
C THR A 203 -0.92 8.44 -4.32
N ASP A 204 -0.25 7.78 -5.27
CA ASP A 204 -0.07 8.31 -6.63
C ASP A 204 -1.44 8.64 -7.25
N PRO A 205 -1.59 9.71 -8.06
CA PRO A 205 -2.85 10.05 -8.71
C PRO A 205 -3.51 8.92 -9.51
N GLY A 206 -2.72 7.97 -10.03
CA GLY A 206 -3.22 6.79 -10.73
C GLY A 206 -3.59 5.60 -9.82
N GLU A 207 -3.35 5.69 -8.50
CA GLU A 207 -3.61 4.61 -7.54
C GLU A 207 -4.93 4.82 -6.80
N LEU A 208 -5.86 3.90 -7.00
CA LEU A 208 -7.20 3.94 -6.38
C LEU A 208 -7.33 3.09 -5.12
N HIS A 209 -6.41 2.14 -4.89
CA HIS A 209 -6.51 1.20 -3.79
C HIS A 209 -6.03 1.83 -2.47
N THR A 210 -6.94 2.00 -1.54
CA THR A 210 -6.69 2.73 -0.28
C THR A 210 -6.52 1.84 0.94
N ILE A 211 -6.82 0.53 0.87
CA ILE A 211 -6.71 -0.35 2.04
C ILE A 211 -5.27 -0.40 2.57
N GLY A 212 -4.28 -0.51 1.69
CA GLY A 212 -2.87 -0.47 2.10
C GLY A 212 -2.48 0.82 2.82
N LEU A 213 -3.04 1.95 2.39
CA LEU A 213 -2.84 3.25 3.04
C LEU A 213 -3.49 3.28 4.44
N LEU A 214 -4.69 2.73 4.59
CA LEU A 214 -5.36 2.61 5.90
C LEU A 214 -4.63 1.64 6.85
N MET A 215 -4.07 0.57 6.30
CA MET A 215 -3.24 -0.35 7.09
C MET A 215 -1.99 0.35 7.64
N ALA A 216 -1.32 1.14 6.81
CA ALA A 216 -0.17 1.95 7.24
C ALA A 216 -0.59 3.02 8.28
N ASP A 217 -1.73 3.68 8.08
CA ASP A 217 -2.30 4.64 9.01
C ASP A 217 -2.56 4.03 10.39
N ALA A 218 -3.17 2.83 10.42
CA ALA A 218 -3.42 2.10 11.67
C ALA A 218 -2.11 1.81 12.42
N MET A 219 -1.07 1.36 11.72
CA MET A 219 0.22 1.08 12.31
C MET A 219 0.92 2.35 12.82
N LEU A 220 0.92 3.42 12.02
CA LEU A 220 1.49 4.72 12.41
C LEU A 220 0.76 5.34 13.61
N SER A 221 -0.57 5.22 13.63
CA SER A 221 -1.39 5.72 14.75
C SER A 221 -1.10 4.95 16.04
N LEU A 222 -0.83 3.63 15.99
CA LEU A 222 -0.40 2.83 17.13
C LEU A 222 0.96 3.30 17.68
N GLU A 223 1.85 3.77 16.82
CA GLU A 223 3.16 4.33 17.22
C GLU A 223 3.06 5.80 17.70
N GLY A 224 1.85 6.34 17.80
CA GLY A 224 1.59 7.70 18.27
C GLY A 224 1.93 8.79 17.24
N CYS A 225 1.98 8.48 15.96
CA CYS A 225 2.16 9.47 14.90
C CYS A 225 0.90 10.32 14.70
N HIS A 226 1.07 11.57 14.26
CA HIS A 226 -0.04 12.40 13.79
C HIS A 226 -0.23 12.22 12.29
N CYS A 227 -1.28 11.50 11.88
CA CYS A 227 -1.56 11.20 10.47
C CYS A 227 -2.47 12.25 9.82
N VAL A 228 -1.96 12.92 8.79
CA VAL A 228 -2.71 13.84 7.91
C VAL A 228 -3.12 13.06 6.65
N ARG A 229 -4.41 12.82 6.48
CA ARG A 229 -4.94 11.98 5.40
C ARG A 229 -5.42 12.83 4.24
N LEU A 230 -4.70 12.83 3.11
CA LEU A 230 -5.19 13.43 1.87
C LEU A 230 -6.06 12.48 1.06
N GLY A 231 -5.89 11.17 1.26
CA GLY A 231 -6.59 10.15 0.47
C GLY A 231 -5.95 9.91 -0.90
N PRO A 232 -6.66 9.18 -1.77
CA PRO A 232 -6.17 8.84 -3.10
C PRO A 232 -6.29 9.99 -4.10
N GLN A 233 -5.61 9.82 -5.26
CA GLN A 233 -5.72 10.71 -6.43
C GLN A 233 -5.32 12.17 -6.19
N THR A 234 -4.48 12.44 -5.21
CA THR A 234 -4.00 13.80 -4.96
C THR A 234 -2.86 14.14 -5.93
N PRO A 235 -3.00 15.23 -6.73
CA PRO A 235 -1.93 15.66 -7.63
C PRO A 235 -0.64 15.97 -6.89
N LEU A 236 0.51 15.66 -7.49
CA LEU A 236 1.83 15.86 -6.88
C LEU A 236 2.05 17.29 -6.37
N PRO A 237 1.67 18.37 -7.09
CA PRO A 237 1.80 19.75 -6.58
C PRO A 237 0.99 19.99 -5.29
N GLU A 238 -0.19 19.37 -5.17
CA GLU A 238 -1.04 19.49 -3.99
C GLU A 238 -0.45 18.73 -2.79
N ILE A 239 0.19 17.58 -3.02
CA ILE A 239 0.92 16.87 -1.97
C ILE A 239 2.06 17.76 -1.44
N VAL A 240 2.84 18.38 -2.30
CA VAL A 240 3.92 19.30 -1.92
C VAL A 240 3.39 20.51 -1.13
N ALA A 241 2.29 21.09 -1.58
CA ALA A 241 1.65 22.22 -0.89
C ALA A 241 1.15 21.80 0.52
N ALA A 242 0.53 20.63 0.63
CA ALA A 242 0.03 20.10 1.91
C ALA A 242 1.16 19.77 2.87
N VAL A 243 2.31 19.26 2.40
CA VAL A 243 3.50 19.03 3.22
C VAL A 243 3.94 20.31 3.91
N ALA A 244 4.04 21.41 3.17
CA ALA A 244 4.42 22.71 3.71
C ALA A 244 3.35 23.28 4.67
N ALA A 245 2.08 23.26 4.25
CA ALA A 245 0.98 23.82 5.02
C ALA A 245 0.74 23.10 6.35
N CYS A 246 0.86 21.76 6.37
CA CYS A 246 0.65 20.95 7.55
C CYS A 246 1.92 20.69 8.37
N ARG A 247 3.08 21.20 7.94
CA ARG A 247 4.39 20.98 8.59
C ARG A 247 4.66 19.49 8.78
N VAL A 248 4.66 18.76 7.67
CA VAL A 248 4.78 17.30 7.62
C VAL A 248 6.25 16.90 7.69
N ASP A 249 6.56 15.90 8.51
CA ASP A 249 7.91 15.34 8.66
C ASP A 249 8.14 14.19 7.69
N VAL A 250 7.08 13.41 7.40
CA VAL A 250 7.13 12.20 6.60
C VAL A 250 5.97 12.15 5.62
N VAL A 251 6.22 11.84 4.36
CA VAL A 251 5.18 11.50 3.37
C VAL A 251 5.10 9.99 3.24
N GLY A 252 3.96 9.40 3.61
CA GLY A 252 3.65 7.98 3.49
C GLY A 252 2.82 7.71 2.24
N LEU A 253 3.30 6.81 1.38
CA LEU A 253 2.67 6.46 0.11
C LEU A 253 2.45 4.95 0.00
N SER A 254 1.28 4.56 -0.52
CA SER A 254 0.93 3.16 -0.74
C SER A 254 0.70 2.88 -2.23
N PHE A 255 1.26 1.76 -2.71
CA PHE A 255 1.15 1.30 -4.09
C PHE A 255 0.66 -0.14 -4.11
N SER A 256 -0.51 -0.37 -4.68
CA SER A 256 -1.05 -1.72 -4.86
C SER A 256 -0.31 -2.48 -5.97
N ILE A 257 -0.53 -3.79 -6.01
CA ILE A 257 0.02 -4.63 -7.08
C ILE A 257 -0.52 -4.26 -8.47
N ALA A 258 -1.67 -3.61 -8.54
CA ALA A 258 -2.26 -3.13 -9.79
C ALA A 258 -1.55 -1.89 -10.34
N HIS A 259 -0.86 -1.12 -9.49
CA HIS A 259 -0.16 0.09 -9.92
C HIS A 259 1.17 -0.24 -10.63
N PRO A 260 1.45 0.35 -11.81
CA PRO A 260 2.68 0.07 -12.56
C PRO A 260 3.92 0.54 -11.80
N MET A 261 4.85 -0.37 -11.52
CA MET A 261 6.08 -0.06 -10.76
C MET A 261 6.93 1.05 -11.40
N ARG A 262 6.89 1.18 -12.74
CA ARG A 262 7.62 2.24 -13.45
C ARG A 262 7.03 3.63 -13.14
N GLU A 263 5.71 3.72 -13.09
CA GLU A 263 5.00 4.97 -12.78
C GLU A 263 5.22 5.34 -11.31
N ALA A 264 5.13 4.37 -10.40
CA ALA A 264 5.49 4.56 -9.00
C ALA A 264 6.93 5.08 -8.83
N ALA A 265 7.89 4.49 -9.55
CA ALA A 265 9.29 4.95 -9.51
C ALA A 265 9.45 6.39 -10.00
N GLN A 266 8.78 6.74 -11.09
CA GLN A 266 8.81 8.10 -11.63
C GLN A 266 8.17 9.09 -10.65
N PHE A 267 6.99 8.78 -10.13
CA PHE A 267 6.28 9.62 -9.17
C PHE A 267 7.13 9.86 -7.90
N LEU A 268 7.71 8.80 -7.32
CA LEU A 268 8.58 8.91 -6.15
C LEU A 268 9.82 9.78 -6.40
N ASN A 269 10.42 9.65 -7.59
CA ASN A 269 11.55 10.47 -7.99
C ASN A 269 11.14 11.95 -8.14
N ASP A 270 10.04 12.23 -8.83
CA ASP A 270 9.53 13.58 -9.04
C ASP A 270 9.12 14.25 -7.71
N LEU A 271 8.50 13.49 -6.82
CA LEU A 271 8.15 13.95 -5.48
C LEU A 271 9.41 14.28 -4.66
N ARG A 272 10.44 13.39 -4.67
CA ARG A 272 11.69 13.63 -3.94
C ARG A 272 12.40 14.91 -4.38
N HIS A 273 12.37 15.22 -5.68
CA HIS A 273 13.00 16.44 -6.21
C HIS A 273 12.26 17.74 -5.81
N ARG A 274 10.99 17.65 -5.42
CA ARG A 274 10.16 18.82 -5.07
C ARG A 274 10.02 19.05 -3.57
N LEU A 275 10.31 18.04 -2.76
CA LEU A 275 10.25 18.15 -1.30
C LEU A 275 11.59 18.59 -0.73
N ASP A 276 11.52 19.30 0.40
CA ASP A 276 12.71 19.60 1.20
C ASP A 276 13.43 18.29 1.60
N PRO A 277 14.77 18.24 1.59
CA PRO A 277 15.53 17.07 2.01
C PRO A 277 15.24 16.59 3.43
N SER A 278 14.80 17.47 4.34
CA SER A 278 14.42 17.13 5.72
C SER A 278 13.15 16.29 5.81
N VAL A 279 12.26 16.37 4.80
CA VAL A 279 11.05 15.58 4.74
C VAL A 279 11.36 14.19 4.22
N GLU A 280 11.11 13.15 5.04
CA GLU A 280 11.30 11.77 4.60
C GLU A 280 10.15 11.29 3.69
N ILE A 281 10.45 10.39 2.76
CA ILE A 281 9.44 9.68 1.94
C ILE A 281 9.48 8.20 2.33
N TRP A 282 8.37 7.69 2.85
CA TRP A 282 8.16 6.28 3.15
C TRP A 282 7.15 5.71 2.17
N ALA A 283 7.56 4.75 1.37
CA ALA A 283 6.73 4.16 0.34
C ALA A 283 6.61 2.66 0.57
N GLY A 284 5.39 2.12 0.51
CA GLY A 284 5.11 0.72 0.74
C GLY A 284 4.07 0.14 -0.21
N GLY A 285 3.78 -1.14 -0.03
CA GLY A 285 2.80 -1.89 -0.78
C GLY A 285 3.39 -2.87 -1.80
N ALA A 286 2.55 -3.82 -2.22
CA ALA A 286 2.97 -4.93 -3.08
C ALA A 286 3.48 -4.48 -4.47
N GLY A 287 2.99 -3.31 -4.96
CA GLY A 287 3.37 -2.77 -6.27
C GLY A 287 4.83 -2.35 -6.37
N ILE A 288 5.46 -2.00 -5.27
CA ILE A 288 6.84 -1.50 -5.23
C ILE A 288 7.81 -2.37 -4.43
N SER A 289 7.38 -3.54 -3.97
CA SER A 289 8.20 -4.46 -3.16
C SER A 289 9.55 -4.84 -3.80
N ARG A 290 9.68 -4.69 -5.11
CA ARG A 290 10.90 -4.96 -5.90
C ARG A 290 11.54 -3.71 -6.48
N LEU A 291 11.09 -2.53 -6.06
CA LEU A 291 11.70 -1.28 -6.50
C LEU A 291 13.15 -1.21 -6.01
N PRO A 292 14.11 -0.89 -6.88
CA PRO A 292 15.49 -0.65 -6.44
C PRO A 292 15.57 0.47 -5.41
N ARG A 293 16.61 0.45 -4.59
CA ARG A 293 16.85 1.53 -3.62
C ARG A 293 16.91 2.89 -4.32
N MET A 294 16.14 3.84 -3.84
CA MET A 294 16.10 5.21 -4.32
C MET A 294 16.65 6.15 -3.25
N LYS A 295 17.50 7.10 -3.67
CA LYS A 295 18.07 8.09 -2.74
C LYS A 295 16.94 8.97 -2.16
N GLY A 296 16.87 9.06 -0.83
CA GLY A 296 15.87 9.88 -0.15
C GLY A 296 14.46 9.29 -0.13
N VAL A 297 14.28 8.01 -0.52
CA VAL A 297 13.03 7.27 -0.41
C VAL A 297 13.30 5.97 0.35
N ARG A 298 12.50 5.72 1.39
CA ARG A 298 12.55 4.46 2.15
C ARG A 298 11.43 3.55 1.70
N ILE A 299 11.79 2.38 1.19
CA ILE A 299 10.82 1.34 0.83
C ILE A 299 10.51 0.51 2.07
N ILE A 300 9.23 0.40 2.40
CA ILE A 300 8.69 -0.42 3.49
C ILE A 300 8.05 -1.65 2.86
N THR A 301 8.63 -2.81 3.11
CA THR A 301 8.16 -4.07 2.53
C THR A 301 7.24 -4.85 3.47
N ASP A 302 7.35 -4.60 4.77
CA ASP A 302 6.52 -5.18 5.82
C ASP A 302 6.00 -4.09 6.76
N LEU A 303 4.72 -4.14 7.10
CA LEU A 303 4.09 -3.19 8.02
C LEU A 303 4.71 -3.22 9.43
N GLY A 304 5.32 -4.34 9.83
CA GLY A 304 6.08 -4.45 11.07
C GLY A 304 7.35 -3.59 11.13
N GLU A 305 7.83 -3.10 9.97
CA GLU A 305 8.96 -2.17 9.94
C GLU A 305 8.59 -0.75 10.39
N ILE A 306 7.28 -0.42 10.44
CA ILE A 306 6.81 0.96 10.76
C ILE A 306 7.25 1.36 12.16
N GLY A 307 7.01 0.53 13.19
CA GLY A 307 7.40 0.83 14.57
C GLY A 307 8.89 1.16 14.71
N PRO A 308 9.82 0.23 14.35
CA PRO A 308 11.25 0.52 14.37
C PRO A 308 11.68 1.76 13.58
N ARG A 309 10.96 2.12 12.51
CA ARG A 309 11.28 3.35 11.76
C ARG A 309 10.82 4.61 12.44
N VAL A 310 9.65 4.59 13.07
CA VAL A 310 9.17 5.70 13.90
C VAL A 310 10.14 5.93 15.06
N ASP A 311 10.59 4.87 15.73
CA ASP A 311 11.58 4.97 16.81
C ASP A 311 12.90 5.56 16.32
N ALA A 312 13.40 5.09 15.18
CA ALA A 312 14.62 5.64 14.58
C ALA A 312 14.47 7.11 14.20
N TRP A 313 13.31 7.52 13.67
CA TRP A 313 13.02 8.91 13.34
C TRP A 313 13.00 9.78 14.61
N LYS A 314 12.31 9.35 15.68
CA LYS A 314 12.25 10.07 16.96
C LYS A 314 13.65 10.25 17.56
N ALA A 315 14.47 9.21 17.55
CA ALA A 315 15.84 9.28 18.06
C ALA A 315 16.72 10.29 17.30
N HIS A 316 16.54 10.42 15.97
CA HIS A 316 17.26 11.43 15.18
C HIS A 316 16.75 12.86 15.45
N ALA A 317 15.45 13.04 15.62
CA ALA A 317 14.84 14.32 15.92
C ALA A 317 15.32 14.85 17.30
N ASP A 318 15.38 14.00 18.31
CA ASP A 318 15.88 14.35 19.66
C ASP A 318 17.34 14.80 19.63
N ILE A 319 18.19 14.18 18.80
CA ILE A 319 19.61 14.58 18.65
C ILE A 319 19.71 15.96 17.97
N ALA A 320 18.89 16.23 16.96
CA ALA A 320 18.87 17.51 16.26
C ALA A 320 18.43 18.64 17.17
N ASP A 321 17.40 18.46 18.00
CA ASP A 321 16.89 19.44 18.96
C ASP A 321 17.94 19.75 20.06
N GLN A 322 18.65 18.73 20.55
CA GLN A 322 19.75 18.91 21.49
C GLN A 322 20.93 19.68 20.89
N GLY A 323 21.21 19.47 19.59
CA GLY A 323 22.27 20.20 18.87
C GLY A 323 21.96 21.68 18.72
N ASP A 324 20.72 22.04 18.42
CA ASP A 324 20.29 23.44 18.33
C ASP A 324 20.28 24.14 19.66
N HIS A 325 19.87 23.47 20.74
CA HIS A 325 19.98 24.03 22.11
C HIS A 325 21.42 24.28 22.57
N TRP A 326 22.37 23.49 22.12
CA TRP A 326 23.80 23.70 22.38
C TRP A 326 24.34 24.86 21.57
N ALA A 327 23.98 25.02 20.32
CA ALA A 327 24.40 26.12 19.45
C ALA A 327 23.89 27.49 19.97
N VAL A 328 22.61 27.56 20.41
CA VAL A 328 22.01 28.78 20.98
C VAL A 328 22.70 29.19 22.26
N ARG A 329 23.14 28.26 23.13
CA ARG A 329 23.88 28.59 24.36
C ARG A 329 25.31 29.11 24.13
N GLN A 330 25.90 28.82 22.97
CA GLN A 330 27.24 29.34 22.62
C GLN A 330 27.18 30.71 21.96
N THR A 331 26.03 31.16 21.47
CA THR A 331 25.87 32.46 20.83
C THR A 331 25.34 33.56 21.74
N GLU A 332 24.98 33.25 22.99
CA GLU A 332 24.68 34.30 23.99
C GLU A 332 25.95 35.05 24.35
N PRO A 333 26.01 36.38 24.11
CA PRO A 333 27.17 37.17 24.48
C PRO A 333 27.39 37.14 26.00
N GLU A 334 28.65 37.03 26.44
CA GLU A 334 29.07 36.97 27.85
C GLU A 334 28.49 38.07 28.74
N SER A 335 27.97 39.15 28.15
CA SER A 335 27.31 40.25 28.88
C SER A 335 26.00 39.86 29.58
N SER A 336 25.32 38.78 29.15
CA SER A 336 24.09 38.28 29.79
C SER A 336 24.37 37.41 31.01
N ARG A 337 25.59 36.88 31.16
CA ARG A 337 25.97 36.01 32.31
C ARG A 337 26.23 36.77 33.60
N ILE A 338 26.53 38.07 33.54
CA ILE A 338 26.87 38.87 34.69
C ILE A 338 25.62 39.38 35.45
N CYS A 339 24.47 39.54 34.76
CA CYS A 339 23.23 40.00 35.40
C CYS A 339 22.51 38.96 36.26
N HIS A 340 22.83 37.69 36.14
CA HIS A 340 22.10 36.62 36.88
C HIS A 340 22.80 36.24 38.21
N MET A 341 24.09 36.59 38.41
CA MET A 341 24.82 36.32 39.66
C MET A 341 24.61 37.39 40.74
N ASP A 342 24.25 38.62 40.37
CA ASP A 342 24.00 39.70 41.32
C ASP A 342 22.61 39.71 41.97
N ARG A 343 21.65 38.95 41.45
CA ARG A 343 20.31 38.84 42.06
C ARG A 343 20.18 37.81 43.18
N VAL A 344 21.14 36.95 43.36
CA VAL A 344 21.10 35.90 44.42
C VAL A 344 21.78 36.38 45.71
N ARG A 345 22.54 37.50 45.70
CA ARG A 345 23.22 38.06 46.91
C ARG A 345 22.51 39.19 47.59
N ALA A 346 21.34 39.69 47.05
CA ALA A 346 20.61 40.82 47.66
C ALA A 346 19.29 40.44 48.37
N GLY A 347 19.11 39.17 48.70
CA GLY A 347 17.91 38.63 49.35
C GLY A 347 18.14 38.17 50.79
N GLY A 348 18.75 39.01 51.59
CA GLY A 348 18.89 38.73 53.01
C GLY A 348 18.69 40.02 53.84
N ALA A 349 17.68 39.96 54.69
CA ALA A 349 17.35 40.88 55.78
C ALA A 349 16.57 42.18 55.46
N CYS A 350 15.28 42.16 55.79
CA CYS A 350 14.74 43.02 56.81
C CYS A 350 13.34 42.54 57.26
N SER A 351 13.33 42.31 58.56
CA SER A 351 12.19 41.97 59.38
C SER A 351 11.30 43.18 59.74
N ALA A 352 10.05 42.88 60.01
CA ALA A 352 9.20 43.42 61.07
C ALA A 352 8.71 44.90 61.05
N GLY A 353 7.41 44.99 61.31
CA GLY A 353 6.74 46.17 61.80
C GLY A 353 5.48 46.50 60.91
N GLY A 354 4.31 46.18 61.24
CA GLY A 354 3.52 46.60 62.35
C GLY A 354 2.37 47.47 61.86
N GLU A 355 1.14 47.01 62.16
CA GLU A 355 0.00 47.76 62.66
C GLU A 355 -0.93 48.56 61.75
N ASN A 356 -2.19 48.09 61.89
CA ASN A 356 -3.43 48.84 62.07
C ASN A 356 -4.19 49.42 60.85
N GLY A 357 -5.37 48.82 60.76
CA GLY A 357 -6.54 49.30 60.15
C GLY A 357 -7.11 50.70 60.56
N PRO A 358 -8.35 51.10 60.18
CA PRO A 358 -9.56 50.35 60.26
C PRO A 358 -10.16 50.00 58.87
#